data_b85e114f02e68e2939243161bcd7dc07
#
_entry.id   b85e114f02e68e2939243161bcd7dc07
#
_cell.length_a   1.000
_cell.length_b   1.000
_cell.length_c   1.000
_cell.angle_alpha   90.00
_cell.angle_beta   90.00
_cell.angle_gamma   90.00
#
_symmetry.space_group_name_H-M   'P 1'
#
loop_
_entity.id
_entity.type
_entity.pdbx_description
1 polymer ?
#
loop_
_entity_poly.entity_id
_entity_poly.type
_entity_poly.pdbx_seq_one_letter_code
_entity_poly.pdbx_strand_id
1 'polypeptide(L)'
;MKCLLIDVGYGTEDILFYNDEEDIEDNIKLVLPSQTRLIAERIRRSKGKEIFLRGYTMGGGPSVKAIREHLKSADVYATREAAMTVRDDLNVVEKMGIKIVGKDFEKDDVIRIDLKDVDLDFLEEIGEKFR
;
A
#
# COMPACT_ATOMS: atom_id res chain seq x y z
N MET A 1 9.25 3.44 -28.81
CA MET A 1 8.21 3.21 -27.78
C MET A 1 8.82 3.32 -26.40
N LYS A 2 8.17 4.03 -25.53
CA LYS A 2 8.57 4.13 -24.12
C LYS A 2 7.49 3.51 -23.25
N CYS A 3 7.86 2.69 -22.29
CA CYS A 3 6.90 2.12 -21.33
C CYS A 3 7.52 1.93 -19.96
N LEU A 4 6.66 1.84 -18.98
CA LEU A 4 6.98 1.57 -17.59
C LEU A 4 6.53 0.15 -17.26
N LEU A 5 7.47 -0.69 -16.88
CA LEU A 5 7.21 -2.07 -16.46
C LEU A 5 7.41 -2.18 -14.96
N ILE A 6 6.44 -2.76 -14.27
CA ILE A 6 6.44 -2.88 -12.82
C ILE A 6 6.10 -4.32 -12.44
N ASP A 7 6.99 -4.97 -11.69
CA ASP A 7 6.75 -6.26 -11.07
C ASP A 7 6.58 -6.06 -9.56
N VAL A 8 5.36 -6.26 -9.06
CA VAL A 8 5.00 -6.02 -7.66
C VAL A 8 5.08 -7.30 -6.87
N GLY A 9 6.01 -7.36 -5.94
CA GLY A 9 6.16 -8.46 -4.99
C GLY A 9 5.79 -8.06 -3.56
N TYR A 10 5.91 -8.98 -2.62
CA TYR A 10 5.67 -8.71 -1.20
C TYR A 10 6.84 -8.03 -0.49
N GLY A 11 8.04 -8.19 -1.00
CA GLY A 11 9.25 -7.57 -0.43
C GLY A 11 9.75 -6.39 -1.24
N THR A 12 9.81 -6.56 -2.56
CA THR A 12 10.34 -5.56 -3.49
C THR A 12 9.44 -5.37 -4.70
N GLU A 13 9.57 -4.20 -5.31
CA GLU A 13 9.04 -3.88 -6.63
C GLU A 13 10.21 -3.69 -7.58
N ASP A 14 10.20 -4.41 -8.69
CA ASP A 14 11.17 -4.25 -9.77
C ASP A 14 10.57 -3.37 -10.85
N ILE A 15 11.26 -2.28 -11.18
CA ILE A 15 10.76 -1.24 -12.08
C ILE A 15 11.75 -1.02 -13.20
N LEU A 16 11.23 -1.01 -14.43
CA LEU A 16 12.01 -0.73 -15.63
C LEU A 16 11.36 0.40 -16.42
N PHE A 17 12.09 1.49 -16.62
CA PHE A 17 11.76 2.53 -17.59
C PHE A 17 12.35 2.12 -18.93
N TYR A 18 11.53 1.51 -19.77
CA TYR A 18 11.94 0.95 -21.04
C TYR A 18 11.81 1.93 -22.19
N ASN A 19 12.88 2.05 -22.99
CA ASN A 19 12.91 2.79 -24.23
C ASN A 19 13.55 1.92 -25.32
N ASP A 20 12.81 1.59 -26.38
CA ASP A 20 13.28 0.74 -27.45
C ASP A 20 14.26 1.43 -28.42
N GLU A 21 14.46 2.73 -28.28
CA GLU A 21 15.48 3.51 -29.00
C GLU A 21 16.87 3.41 -28.36
N GLU A 22 16.96 2.83 -27.17
CA GLU A 22 18.20 2.66 -26.40
C GLU A 22 18.56 1.18 -26.27
N ASP A 23 19.83 0.89 -26.05
CA ASP A 23 20.22 -0.46 -25.67
C ASP A 23 19.60 -0.84 -24.32
N ILE A 24 19.22 -2.09 -24.17
CA ILE A 24 18.51 -2.54 -22.97
C ILE A 24 19.28 -2.24 -21.66
N GLU A 25 20.61 -2.23 -21.75
CA GLU A 25 21.50 -1.96 -20.61
C GLU A 25 21.48 -0.50 -20.18
N ASP A 26 21.08 0.40 -21.06
CA ASP A 26 21.00 1.85 -20.81
C ASP A 26 19.63 2.26 -20.22
N ASN A 27 18.68 1.33 -20.19
CA ASN A 27 17.39 1.59 -19.58
C ASN A 27 17.50 1.64 -18.06
N ILE A 28 16.70 2.52 -17.44
CA ILE A 28 16.72 2.73 -15.99
C ILE A 28 15.99 1.60 -15.29
N LYS A 29 16.70 0.93 -14.39
CA LYS A 29 16.15 -0.10 -13.51
C LYS A 29 16.16 0.38 -12.07
N LEU A 30 15.06 0.13 -11.36
CA LEU A 30 14.94 0.41 -9.93
C LEU A 30 14.44 -0.83 -9.22
N VAL A 31 14.97 -1.07 -8.04
CA VAL A 31 14.42 -2.03 -7.08
C VAL A 31 14.05 -1.25 -5.83
N LEU A 32 12.76 -1.23 -5.52
CA LEU A 32 12.22 -0.50 -4.37
C LEU A 32 11.62 -1.47 -3.36
N PRO A 33 11.56 -1.08 -2.08
CA PRO A 33 10.70 -1.80 -1.14
C PRO A 33 9.26 -1.79 -1.65
N SER A 34 8.56 -2.91 -1.56
CA SER A 34 7.15 -2.97 -1.97
C SER A 34 6.28 -2.09 -1.08
N GLN A 35 5.19 -1.57 -1.62
CA GLN A 35 4.25 -0.73 -0.86
C GLN A 35 3.65 -1.48 0.32
N THR A 36 3.29 -2.74 0.16
CA THR A 36 2.76 -3.54 1.27
C THR A 36 3.74 -3.65 2.43
N ARG A 37 5.05 -3.73 2.16
CA ARG A 37 6.09 -3.73 3.18
C ARG A 37 6.20 -2.37 3.88
N LEU A 38 6.20 -1.27 3.14
CA LEU A 38 6.26 0.08 3.70
C LEU A 38 5.01 0.41 4.53
N ILE A 39 3.84 0.00 4.05
CA ILE A 39 2.57 0.12 4.78
C ILE A 39 2.64 -0.67 6.10
N ALA A 40 3.13 -1.90 6.07
CA ALA A 40 3.30 -2.72 7.27
C ALA A 40 4.20 -2.04 8.31
N GLU A 41 5.33 -1.47 7.89
CA GLU A 41 6.23 -0.74 8.78
C GLU A 41 5.54 0.49 9.39
N ARG A 42 4.76 1.22 8.60
CA ARG A 42 4.02 2.39 9.07
C ARG A 42 2.95 2.01 10.09
N ILE A 43 2.25 0.91 9.86
CA ILE A 43 1.26 0.38 10.82
C ILE A 43 1.94 0.00 12.14
N ARG A 44 3.07 -0.69 12.08
CA ARG A 44 3.83 -1.07 13.29
C ARG A 44 4.33 0.13 14.08
N ARG A 45 4.78 1.18 13.40
CA ARG A 45 5.18 2.45 14.04
C ARG A 45 4.03 3.16 14.72
N SER A 46 2.80 2.84 14.33
CA SER A 46 1.57 3.42 14.89
C SER A 46 0.99 2.59 16.04
N LYS A 47 1.73 1.62 16.57
CA LYS A 47 1.28 0.74 17.65
C LYS A 47 0.68 1.53 18.82
N GLY A 48 -0.50 1.10 19.26
CA GLY A 48 -1.23 1.75 20.34
C GLY A 48 -2.05 2.97 19.93
N LYS A 49 -1.98 3.38 18.67
CA LYS A 49 -2.76 4.51 18.13
C LYS A 49 -3.80 4.01 17.15
N GLU A 50 -4.97 4.61 17.18
CA GLU A 50 -6.01 4.30 16.19
C GLU A 50 -5.54 4.65 14.79
N ILE A 51 -5.85 3.80 13.82
CA ILE A 51 -5.51 4.00 12.42
C ILE A 51 -6.74 3.97 11.52
N PHE A 52 -6.70 4.74 10.45
CA PHE A 52 -7.73 4.76 9.41
C PHE A 52 -7.11 4.38 8.07
N LEU A 53 -7.56 3.26 7.52
CA LEU A 53 -7.09 2.71 6.27
C LEU A 53 -8.01 3.13 5.12
N ARG A 54 -7.41 3.70 4.07
CA ARG A 54 -8.09 4.03 2.80
C ARG A 54 -7.34 3.41 1.64
N GLY A 55 -7.98 3.36 0.48
CA GLY A 55 -7.37 2.78 -0.70
C GLY A 55 -7.47 1.26 -0.72
N TYR A 56 -6.66 0.63 -1.54
CA TYR A 56 -6.70 -0.81 -1.77
C TYR A 56 -5.33 -1.33 -2.18
N THR A 57 -4.98 -2.51 -1.70
CA THR A 57 -3.87 -3.32 -2.21
C THR A 57 -4.40 -4.67 -2.69
N MET A 58 -3.61 -5.39 -3.47
CA MET A 58 -3.99 -6.72 -3.97
C MET A 58 -4.26 -7.75 -2.87
N GLY A 59 -3.98 -7.40 -1.62
CA GLY A 59 -4.33 -8.20 -0.46
C GLY A 59 -3.24 -9.19 -0.04
N GLY A 60 -3.39 -9.69 1.18
CA GLY A 60 -2.42 -10.61 1.77
C GLY A 60 -1.09 -9.96 2.13
N GLY A 61 -0.11 -10.78 2.50
CA GLY A 61 1.24 -10.35 2.76
C GLY A 61 1.45 -9.50 4.02
N PRO A 62 2.54 -8.72 4.04
CA PRO A 62 2.98 -8.00 5.23
C PRO A 62 1.97 -7.00 5.80
N SER A 63 1.25 -6.26 4.96
CA SER A 63 0.29 -5.25 5.41
C SER A 63 -0.87 -5.87 6.19
N VAL A 64 -1.42 -6.98 5.72
CA VAL A 64 -2.52 -7.68 6.40
C VAL A 64 -2.07 -8.25 7.73
N LYS A 65 -0.87 -8.81 7.80
CA LYS A 65 -0.29 -9.29 9.06
C LYS A 65 -0.14 -8.14 10.06
N ALA A 66 0.37 -7.00 9.61
CA ALA A 66 0.52 -5.82 10.47
C ALA A 66 -0.83 -5.28 10.97
N ILE A 67 -1.87 -5.27 10.13
CA ILE A 67 -3.23 -4.88 10.52
C ILE A 67 -3.76 -5.80 11.63
N ARG A 68 -3.60 -7.11 11.47
CA ARG A 68 -4.05 -8.09 12.49
C ARG A 68 -3.32 -7.89 13.82
N GLU A 69 -2.04 -7.64 13.79
CA GLU A 69 -1.26 -7.36 14.99
C GLU A 69 -1.71 -6.05 15.65
N HIS A 70 -2.00 -5.03 14.85
CA HIS A 70 -2.41 -3.71 15.34
C HIS A 70 -3.75 -3.75 16.09
N LEU A 71 -4.69 -4.60 15.65
CA LEU A 71 -5.98 -4.79 16.31
C LEU A 71 -5.86 -5.22 17.78
N LYS A 72 -4.74 -5.78 18.18
CA LYS A 72 -4.46 -6.15 19.59
C LYS A 72 -4.16 -4.94 20.46
N SER A 73 -3.79 -3.79 19.89
CA SER A 73 -3.34 -2.61 20.63
C SER A 73 -4.21 -1.37 20.44
N ALA A 74 -4.94 -1.27 19.33
CA ALA A 74 -5.78 -0.11 19.05
C ALA A 74 -6.81 -0.43 17.96
N ASP A 75 -7.80 0.45 17.83
CA ASP A 75 -8.85 0.32 16.81
C ASP A 75 -8.31 0.57 15.40
N VAL A 76 -8.87 -0.17 14.47
CA VAL A 76 -8.63 -0.01 13.03
C VAL A 76 -9.95 0.34 12.36
N TYR A 77 -9.98 1.51 11.73
CA TYR A 77 -11.05 1.95 10.85
C TYR A 77 -10.62 1.73 9.41
N ALA A 78 -11.53 1.32 8.57
CA ALA A 78 -11.23 1.12 7.16
C ALA A 78 -12.43 1.49 6.29
N THR A 79 -12.16 2.07 5.13
CA THR A 79 -13.18 2.16 4.10
C THR A 79 -13.52 0.76 3.62
N ARG A 80 -14.67 0.63 2.95
CA ARG A 80 -15.09 -0.65 2.38
C ARG A 80 -14.01 -1.25 1.46
N GLU A 81 -13.42 -0.43 0.61
CA GLU A 81 -12.34 -0.86 -0.30
C GLU A 81 -11.10 -1.34 0.46
N ALA A 82 -10.68 -0.58 1.46
CA ALA A 82 -9.52 -0.97 2.29
C ALA A 82 -9.80 -2.26 3.08
N ALA A 83 -11.02 -2.42 3.59
CA ALA A 83 -11.43 -3.64 4.27
C ALA A 83 -11.32 -4.88 3.38
N MET A 84 -11.65 -4.75 2.09
CA MET A 84 -11.53 -5.83 1.12
C MET A 84 -10.08 -6.26 0.85
N THR A 85 -9.10 -5.42 1.15
CA THR A 85 -7.68 -5.81 1.14
C THR A 85 -7.42 -6.95 2.13
N VAL A 86 -8.11 -6.96 3.26
CA VAL A 86 -7.91 -7.95 4.33
C VAL A 86 -8.63 -9.27 3.99
N ARG A 87 -9.89 -9.18 3.57
CA ARG A 87 -10.73 -10.30 3.12
C ARG A 87 -11.81 -9.79 2.18
N ASP A 88 -12.22 -10.62 1.23
CA ASP A 88 -13.30 -10.29 0.29
C ASP A 88 -14.66 -10.22 1.00
N ASP A 89 -14.87 -11.04 2.02
CA ASP A 89 -16.09 -11.03 2.82
C ASP A 89 -15.99 -9.98 3.94
N LEU A 90 -16.75 -8.91 3.81
CA LEU A 90 -16.76 -7.82 4.78
C LEU A 90 -17.28 -8.24 6.16
N ASN A 91 -18.15 -9.23 6.23
CA ASN A 91 -18.62 -9.78 7.52
C ASN A 91 -17.47 -10.41 8.29
N VAL A 92 -16.56 -11.09 7.61
CA VAL A 92 -15.33 -11.64 8.21
C VAL A 92 -14.43 -10.51 8.72
N VAL A 93 -14.29 -9.45 7.95
CA VAL A 93 -13.48 -8.28 8.34
C VAL A 93 -14.03 -7.62 9.61
N GLU A 94 -15.35 -7.41 9.68
CA GLU A 94 -16.00 -6.86 10.88
C GLU A 94 -15.82 -7.76 12.09
N LYS A 95 -15.94 -9.07 11.94
CA LYS A 95 -15.69 -10.04 13.02
C LYS A 95 -14.26 -10.04 13.54
N MET A 96 -13.31 -9.63 12.72
CA MET A 96 -11.91 -9.44 13.13
C MET A 96 -11.73 -8.22 14.03
N GLY A 97 -12.70 -7.33 14.09
CA GLY A 97 -12.66 -6.11 14.88
C GLY A 97 -12.38 -4.84 14.08
N ILE A 98 -12.27 -4.93 12.77
CA ILE A 98 -12.10 -3.76 11.89
C ILE A 98 -13.44 -3.04 11.76
N LYS A 99 -13.44 -1.74 11.99
CA LYS A 99 -14.63 -0.89 11.89
C LYS A 99 -14.70 -0.31 10.48
N ILE A 100 -15.71 -0.73 9.72
CA ILE A 100 -15.92 -0.24 8.34
C ILE A 100 -16.66 1.09 8.41
N VAL A 101 -16.09 2.10 7.77
CA VAL A 101 -16.58 3.49 7.78
C VAL A 101 -16.64 4.06 6.36
N GLY A 102 -17.30 5.20 6.21
CA GLY A 102 -17.36 5.92 4.93
C GLY A 102 -16.05 6.63 4.60
N LYS A 103 -15.92 7.07 3.34
CA LYS A 103 -14.73 7.78 2.86
C LYS A 103 -14.48 9.13 3.56
N ASP A 104 -15.52 9.75 4.07
CA ASP A 104 -15.49 11.04 4.78
C ASP A 104 -15.27 10.90 6.28
N PHE A 105 -14.99 9.68 6.74
CA PHE A 105 -14.71 9.44 8.15
C PHE A 105 -13.57 10.34 8.65
N GLU A 106 -13.84 11.03 9.74
CA GLU A 106 -12.88 11.87 10.44
C GLU A 106 -12.97 11.60 11.94
N LYS A 107 -11.83 11.48 12.57
CA LYS A 107 -11.72 11.38 14.02
C LYS A 107 -10.39 11.98 14.46
N ASP A 108 -10.41 12.72 15.57
CA ASP A 108 -9.20 13.30 16.14
C ASP A 108 -8.22 12.20 16.59
N ASP A 109 -6.92 12.46 16.45
CA ASP A 109 -5.83 11.58 16.86
C ASP A 109 -5.77 10.21 16.12
N VAL A 110 -6.43 10.10 14.98
CA VAL A 110 -6.36 8.92 14.12
C VAL A 110 -5.27 9.09 13.05
N ILE A 111 -4.41 8.10 12.90
CA ILE A 111 -3.39 8.08 11.87
C ILE A 111 -3.99 7.54 10.57
N ARG A 112 -3.97 8.36 9.53
CA ARG A 112 -4.44 7.96 8.20
C ARG A 112 -3.35 7.25 7.44
N ILE A 113 -3.66 6.09 6.88
CA ILE A 113 -2.75 5.29 6.06
C ILE A 113 -3.45 4.95 4.75
N ASP A 114 -2.86 5.36 3.63
CA ASP A 114 -3.37 5.06 2.31
C ASP A 114 -2.75 3.76 1.79
N LEU A 115 -3.60 2.80 1.44
CA LEU A 115 -3.20 1.54 0.85
C LEU A 115 -3.05 1.71 -0.66
N LYS A 116 -1.98 1.17 -1.22
CA LYS A 116 -1.69 1.19 -2.65
C LYS A 116 -0.64 0.13 -2.98
N ASP A 117 -0.65 -0.38 -4.19
CA ASP A 117 0.36 -1.33 -4.67
C ASP A 117 1.55 -0.64 -5.31
N VAL A 118 1.32 0.54 -5.89
CA VAL A 118 2.32 1.32 -6.61
C VAL A 118 2.19 2.78 -6.23
N ASP A 119 3.33 3.44 -5.98
CA ASP A 119 3.39 4.88 -5.77
C ASP A 119 3.62 5.59 -7.12
N LEU A 120 2.52 5.88 -7.80
CA LEU A 120 2.57 6.50 -9.13
C LEU A 120 3.16 7.91 -9.10
N ASP A 121 2.91 8.68 -8.05
CA ASP A 121 3.44 10.05 -7.93
C ASP A 121 4.97 10.03 -7.85
N PHE A 122 5.52 9.11 -7.07
CA PHE A 122 6.96 8.92 -6.96
C PHE A 122 7.58 8.48 -8.29
N LEU A 123 6.95 7.54 -9.00
CA LEU A 123 7.44 7.05 -10.28
C LEU A 123 7.36 8.13 -11.36
N GLU A 124 6.32 8.94 -11.35
CA GLU A 124 6.19 10.09 -12.25
C GLU A 124 7.31 11.10 -12.03
N GLU A 125 7.58 11.43 -10.77
CA GLU A 125 8.67 12.33 -10.39
C GLU A 125 10.03 11.83 -10.88
N ILE A 126 10.34 10.55 -10.68
CA ILE A 126 11.57 9.92 -11.17
C ILE A 126 11.62 9.95 -12.69
N GLY A 127 10.53 9.57 -13.37
CA GLY A 127 10.45 9.57 -14.82
C GLY A 127 10.72 10.95 -15.42
N GLU A 128 10.27 12.01 -14.78
CA GLU A 128 10.53 13.39 -15.23
C GLU A 128 12.00 13.79 -15.08
N LYS A 129 12.69 13.33 -14.04
CA LYS A 129 14.10 13.65 -13.82
C LYS A 129 15.03 13.02 -14.85
N PHE A 130 14.62 11.93 -15.46
CA PHE A 130 15.45 11.14 -16.39
C PHE A 130 14.94 11.18 -17.85
N ARG A 131 14.17 12.17 -18.17
CA ARG A 131 13.78 12.42 -19.56
C ARG A 131 14.92 12.93 -20.41
#